data_9b9352467f8550037cd9cc51d8100877
#
_entry.id   9b9352467f8550037cd9cc51d8100877
#
_cell.length_a   1.000
_cell.length_b   1.000
_cell.length_c   1.000
_cell.angle_alpha   90.00
_cell.angle_beta   90.00
_cell.angle_gamma   90.00
#
_symmetry.space_group_name_H-M   'P 1'
#
loop_
_entity.id
_entity.type
_entity.pdbx_description
1 polymer ?
#
loop_
_entity_poly.entity_id
_entity_poly.type
_entity_poly.pdbx_seq_one_letter_code
_entity_poly.pdbx_strand_id
1 'polypeptide(L)'
;MAAIANFTTSRCSFNLKFTDTSAVQIQGLVLENTQNKGVLYNSIGVNGAKFSDYNQTPLFWKQLNHLKGDCYIFSMGTNEAQNYTLTPEIYTEYLKNTVNEVRQINPEAVILFTFPPASYYQKKAPNAMLIKLSNCMQEFCNNNNIAYWDLFTVTNQLKGAVEWKNKSLLRPDLVHFSKKGYQLQGLLFVEAFAQLWNNYIKTANK
;
A
#
# COMPACT_ATOMS: atom_id res chain seq x y z
N MET A 1 -5.57 21.99 -11.99
CA MET A 1 -5.82 21.78 -13.43
C MET A 1 -4.77 20.81 -13.93
N ALA A 2 -5.15 19.75 -14.68
CA ALA A 2 -4.19 18.87 -15.34
C ALA A 2 -4.15 19.25 -16.83
N ALA A 3 -2.96 19.35 -17.41
CA ALA A 3 -2.77 19.47 -18.84
C ALA A 3 -2.36 18.11 -19.41
N ILE A 4 -3.01 17.68 -20.49
CA ILE A 4 -2.73 16.41 -21.16
C ILE A 4 -2.15 16.69 -22.53
N ALA A 5 -1.00 16.05 -22.85
CA ALA A 5 -0.41 16.06 -24.17
C ALA A 5 -0.18 14.63 -24.65
N ASN A 6 -0.59 14.33 -25.89
CA ASN A 6 -0.43 13.00 -26.48
C ASN A 6 0.74 13.04 -27.47
N PHE A 7 1.59 11.99 -27.42
CA PHE A 7 2.75 11.81 -28.28
C PHE A 7 2.64 10.47 -29.02
N THR A 8 2.96 10.47 -30.32
CA THR A 8 2.88 9.27 -31.18
C THR A 8 4.24 8.60 -31.40
N THR A 9 5.30 9.09 -30.76
CA THR A 9 6.66 8.60 -30.94
C THR A 9 7.10 7.73 -29.75
N SER A 10 7.95 6.74 -30.01
CA SER A 10 8.57 5.87 -28.99
C SER A 10 9.62 6.61 -28.13
N ARG A 11 10.09 7.75 -28.60
CA ARG A 11 11.03 8.64 -27.88
C ARG A 11 10.60 10.09 -28.10
N CYS A 12 10.41 10.83 -27.05
CA CYS A 12 10.14 12.25 -27.08
C CYS A 12 10.98 12.99 -26.02
N SER A 13 11.36 14.19 -26.33
CA SER A 13 11.80 15.18 -25.35
C SER A 13 10.81 16.35 -25.40
N PHE A 14 10.47 16.87 -24.24
CA PHE A 14 9.57 18.02 -24.14
C PHE A 14 10.17 19.07 -23.20
N ASN A 15 9.85 20.33 -23.47
CA ASN A 15 10.22 21.43 -22.62
C ASN A 15 8.95 22.06 -22.05
N LEU A 16 8.90 22.20 -20.72
CA LEU A 16 7.86 22.98 -20.06
C LEU A 16 8.31 24.44 -20.01
N LYS A 17 7.57 25.31 -20.70
CA LYS A 17 7.83 26.75 -20.68
C LYS A 17 6.66 27.45 -19.99
N PHE A 18 6.97 28.17 -18.93
CA PHE A 18 6.01 29.06 -18.28
C PHE A 18 6.05 30.42 -18.92
N THR A 19 4.91 30.89 -19.37
CA THR A 19 4.75 32.19 -20.05
C THR A 19 4.21 33.29 -19.14
N ASP A 20 3.81 32.87 -17.92
CA ASP A 20 3.32 33.78 -16.89
C ASP A 20 4.44 34.04 -15.86
N THR A 21 4.47 35.23 -15.30
CA THR A 21 5.38 35.64 -14.22
C THR A 21 4.83 35.30 -12.83
N SER A 22 3.61 34.80 -12.73
CA SER A 22 3.03 34.31 -11.47
C SER A 22 3.73 33.07 -10.99
N ALA A 23 3.72 32.84 -9.66
CA ALA A 23 4.29 31.64 -9.06
C ALA A 23 3.53 30.39 -9.54
N VAL A 24 4.26 29.46 -10.16
CA VAL A 24 3.72 28.18 -10.64
C VAL A 24 4.20 27.06 -9.73
N GLN A 25 3.29 26.23 -9.29
CA GLN A 25 3.59 25.02 -8.53
C GLN A 25 3.27 23.79 -9.39
N ILE A 26 4.32 22.98 -9.70
CA ILE A 26 4.17 21.68 -10.35
C ILE A 26 4.12 20.63 -9.29
N GLN A 27 3.04 19.85 -9.23
CA GLN A 27 2.87 18.78 -8.23
C GLN A 27 3.35 17.43 -8.74
N GLY A 28 3.42 17.23 -10.04
CA GLY A 28 3.91 15.99 -10.63
C GLY A 28 3.79 15.98 -12.15
N LEU A 29 4.40 14.98 -12.74
CA LEU A 29 4.31 14.64 -14.15
C LEU A 29 4.03 13.15 -14.27
N VAL A 30 3.02 12.79 -15.05
CA VAL A 30 2.66 11.40 -15.34
C VAL A 30 2.88 11.13 -16.82
N LEU A 31 3.63 10.08 -17.12
CA LEU A 31 3.89 9.62 -18.49
C LEU A 31 3.36 8.19 -18.62
N GLU A 32 2.40 7.99 -19.48
CA GLU A 32 1.74 6.72 -19.67
C GLU A 32 1.70 6.32 -21.16
N ASN A 33 1.73 5.01 -21.39
CA ASN A 33 1.53 4.46 -22.72
C ASN A 33 0.03 4.41 -23.01
N THR A 34 -0.40 5.01 -24.11
CA THR A 34 -1.81 5.04 -24.53
C THR A 34 -2.30 3.72 -25.13
N GLN A 35 -1.42 2.75 -25.38
CA GLN A 35 -1.81 1.45 -25.95
C GLN A 35 -2.53 0.51 -24.96
N ASN A 36 -2.70 0.91 -23.70
CA ASN A 36 -3.39 0.17 -22.63
C ASN A 36 -2.91 -1.29 -22.47
N LYS A 37 -1.62 -1.56 -22.72
CA LYS A 37 -1.01 -2.88 -22.58
C LYS A 37 0.08 -2.86 -21.52
N GLY A 38 0.04 -3.82 -20.61
CA GLY A 38 1.04 -3.98 -19.56
C GLY A 38 0.53 -3.55 -18.19
N VAL A 39 1.46 -3.40 -17.25
CA VAL A 39 1.21 -2.99 -15.87
C VAL A 39 1.96 -1.70 -15.61
N LEU A 40 1.26 -0.69 -15.11
CA LEU A 40 1.87 0.52 -14.57
C LEU A 40 1.85 0.41 -13.05
N TYR A 41 3.03 0.42 -12.45
CA TYR A 41 3.18 0.34 -10.99
C TYR A 41 3.62 1.68 -10.42
N ASN A 42 2.80 2.23 -9.55
CA ASN A 42 3.11 3.45 -8.79
C ASN A 42 3.39 3.07 -7.33
N SER A 43 4.48 3.56 -6.77
CA SER A 43 4.82 3.36 -5.37
C SER A 43 4.79 4.69 -4.63
N ILE A 44 3.94 4.79 -3.62
CA ILE A 44 3.78 5.97 -2.80
C ILE A 44 4.07 5.57 -1.35
N GLY A 45 4.98 6.28 -0.70
CA GLY A 45 5.32 6.00 0.68
C GLY A 45 6.02 7.15 1.35
N VAL A 46 5.63 7.41 2.59
CA VAL A 46 6.28 8.37 3.47
C VAL A 46 6.71 7.64 4.73
N ASN A 47 7.96 7.83 5.15
CA ASN A 47 8.46 7.19 6.36
C ASN A 47 7.64 7.60 7.58
N GLY A 48 7.19 6.62 8.36
CA GLY A 48 6.38 6.85 9.55
C GLY A 48 4.88 7.07 9.29
N ALA A 49 4.44 7.16 8.03
CA ALA A 49 3.04 7.43 7.71
C ALA A 49 2.09 6.35 8.20
N LYS A 50 0.89 6.78 8.56
CA LYS A 50 -0.25 6.00 9.04
C LYS A 50 -1.46 6.24 8.13
N PHE A 51 -2.47 5.38 8.21
CA PHE A 51 -3.76 5.62 7.55
C PHE A 51 -4.35 6.98 7.92
N SER A 52 -4.27 7.36 9.23
CA SER A 52 -4.76 8.65 9.69
C SER A 52 -4.12 9.84 9.00
N ASP A 53 -2.83 9.74 8.65
CA ASP A 53 -2.10 10.85 8.01
C ASP A 53 -2.61 11.08 6.57
N TYR A 54 -2.83 10.00 5.82
CA TYR A 54 -3.44 10.08 4.50
C TYR A 54 -4.90 10.55 4.55
N ASN A 55 -5.69 10.01 5.50
CA ASN A 55 -7.10 10.37 5.66
C ASN A 55 -7.29 11.86 6.00
N GLN A 56 -6.33 12.47 6.69
CA GLN A 56 -6.33 13.90 7.04
C GLN A 56 -5.72 14.81 5.95
N THR A 57 -5.33 14.25 4.81
CA THR A 57 -4.67 14.99 3.73
C THR A 57 -5.53 15.01 2.45
N PRO A 58 -6.53 15.90 2.35
CA PRO A 58 -7.44 15.94 1.19
C PRO A 58 -6.70 16.16 -0.14
N LEU A 59 -5.57 16.85 -0.11
CA LEU A 59 -4.76 17.10 -1.32
C LEU A 59 -4.17 15.80 -1.86
N PHE A 60 -3.80 14.84 -1.01
CA PHE A 60 -3.31 13.54 -1.42
C PHE A 60 -4.33 12.79 -2.29
N TRP A 61 -5.56 12.67 -1.80
CA TRP A 61 -6.64 11.99 -2.52
C TRP A 61 -7.01 12.70 -3.83
N LYS A 62 -7.01 14.03 -3.80
CA LYS A 62 -7.23 14.87 -4.98
C LYS A 62 -6.18 14.65 -6.06
N GLN A 63 -4.91 14.49 -5.67
CA GLN A 63 -3.82 14.19 -6.59
C GLN A 63 -3.86 12.74 -7.07
N LEU A 64 -4.15 11.79 -6.18
CA LEU A 64 -4.27 10.37 -6.50
C LEU A 64 -5.36 10.11 -7.56
N ASN A 65 -6.42 10.91 -7.59
CA ASN A 65 -7.46 10.85 -8.62
C ASN A 65 -6.93 11.06 -10.05
N HIS A 66 -5.79 11.70 -10.24
CA HIS A 66 -5.17 11.83 -11.56
C HIS A 66 -4.48 10.53 -12.03
N LEU A 67 -4.16 9.61 -11.13
CA LEU A 67 -3.54 8.33 -11.46
C LEU A 67 -4.57 7.24 -11.80
N LYS A 68 -5.80 7.33 -11.25
CA LYS A 68 -6.94 6.41 -11.49
C LYS A 68 -6.53 4.93 -11.56
N GLY A 69 -5.87 4.44 -10.52
CA GLY A 69 -5.42 3.06 -10.48
C GLY A 69 -6.58 2.05 -10.56
N ASP A 70 -6.35 0.92 -11.24
CA ASP A 70 -7.29 -0.20 -11.26
C ASP A 70 -7.19 -1.06 -9.99
N CYS A 71 -6.04 -0.97 -9.29
CA CYS A 71 -5.79 -1.69 -8.05
C CYS A 71 -5.02 -0.80 -7.07
N TYR A 72 -5.50 -0.72 -5.84
CA TYR A 72 -4.85 0.00 -4.74
C TYR A 72 -4.41 -0.99 -3.67
N ILE A 73 -3.11 -1.06 -3.41
CA ILE A 73 -2.53 -1.96 -2.42
C ILE A 73 -2.05 -1.13 -1.23
N PHE A 74 -2.65 -1.34 -0.06
CA PHE A 74 -2.29 -0.66 1.18
C PHE A 74 -1.44 -1.58 2.05
N SER A 75 -0.14 -1.30 2.13
CA SER A 75 0.82 -2.02 2.96
C SER A 75 1.18 -1.17 4.18
N MET A 76 0.27 -1.10 5.14
CA MET A 76 0.33 -0.20 6.30
C MET A 76 -0.05 -0.93 7.60
N GLY A 77 -0.07 -0.23 8.72
CA GLY A 77 -0.40 -0.81 10.04
C GLY A 77 0.80 -0.97 10.97
N THR A 78 2.02 -1.02 10.44
CA THR A 78 3.23 -1.14 11.27
C THR A 78 3.45 0.07 12.17
N ASN A 79 3.18 1.28 11.66
CA ASN A 79 3.32 2.52 12.43
C ASN A 79 2.16 2.72 13.41
N GLU A 80 0.96 2.32 13.04
CA GLU A 80 -0.19 2.27 13.93
C GLU A 80 0.07 1.36 15.11
N ALA A 81 0.67 0.20 14.89
CA ALA A 81 1.00 -0.76 15.93
C ALA A 81 2.02 -0.24 16.96
N GLN A 82 2.73 0.84 16.68
CA GLN A 82 3.58 1.51 17.68
C GLN A 82 2.77 2.39 18.65
N ASN A 83 1.47 2.58 18.43
CA ASN A 83 0.57 3.31 19.32
C ASN A 83 -0.32 2.33 20.12
N TYR A 84 0.04 2.06 21.38
CA TYR A 84 -0.70 1.14 22.25
C TYR A 84 -2.04 1.70 22.77
N THR A 85 -2.31 2.99 22.54
CA THR A 85 -3.61 3.60 22.88
C THR A 85 -4.61 3.55 21.73
N LEU A 86 -4.18 3.10 20.54
CA LEU A 86 -5.07 2.95 19.39
C LEU A 86 -6.07 1.80 19.66
N THR A 87 -7.35 2.12 19.55
CA THR A 87 -8.42 1.13 19.71
C THR A 87 -8.82 0.50 18.37
N PRO A 88 -9.38 -0.72 18.36
CA PRO A 88 -9.91 -1.35 17.15
C PRO A 88 -10.94 -0.48 16.41
N GLU A 89 -11.80 0.21 17.14
CA GLU A 89 -12.84 1.07 16.59
C GLU A 89 -12.25 2.23 15.79
N ILE A 90 -11.27 2.94 16.37
CA ILE A 90 -10.56 4.03 15.70
C ILE A 90 -9.80 3.51 14.48
N TYR A 91 -9.17 2.34 14.60
CA TYR A 91 -8.45 1.75 13.47
C TYR A 91 -9.38 1.34 12.33
N THR A 92 -10.53 0.74 12.66
CA THR A 92 -11.58 0.41 11.68
C THR A 92 -12.06 1.66 10.93
N GLU A 93 -12.24 2.78 11.65
CA GLU A 93 -12.63 4.04 11.01
C GLU A 93 -11.56 4.56 10.03
N TYR A 94 -10.28 4.38 10.34
CA TYR A 94 -9.20 4.71 9.38
C TYR A 94 -9.26 3.86 8.12
N LEU A 95 -9.50 2.55 8.24
CA LEU A 95 -9.66 1.66 7.09
C LEU A 95 -10.87 2.04 6.24
N LYS A 96 -12.01 2.29 6.89
CA LYS A 96 -13.26 2.71 6.24
C LYS A 96 -13.09 4.00 5.45
N ASN A 97 -12.46 5.02 6.06
CA ASN A 97 -12.21 6.30 5.39
C ASN A 97 -11.30 6.11 4.17
N THR A 98 -10.25 5.29 4.29
CA THR A 98 -9.37 4.97 3.17
C THR A 98 -10.12 4.29 2.03
N VAL A 99 -10.98 3.33 2.33
CA VAL A 99 -11.81 2.65 1.31
C VAL A 99 -12.78 3.63 0.64
N ASN A 100 -13.42 4.50 1.42
CA ASN A 100 -14.35 5.49 0.90
C ASN A 100 -13.66 6.45 -0.08
N GLU A 101 -12.46 6.93 0.23
CA GLU A 101 -11.69 7.80 -0.66
C GLU A 101 -11.32 7.09 -1.98
N VAL A 102 -10.89 5.83 -1.91
CA VAL A 102 -10.63 5.05 -3.13
C VAL A 102 -11.89 4.88 -3.97
N ARG A 103 -13.03 4.58 -3.35
CA ARG A 103 -14.30 4.41 -4.05
C ARG A 103 -14.82 5.68 -4.70
N GLN A 104 -14.47 6.86 -4.16
CA GLN A 104 -14.75 8.15 -4.81
C GLN A 104 -13.87 8.36 -6.05
N ILE A 105 -12.63 7.88 -6.05
CA ILE A 105 -11.70 7.99 -7.19
C ILE A 105 -12.07 7.01 -8.29
N ASN A 106 -12.25 5.74 -7.93
CA ASN A 106 -12.59 4.65 -8.84
C ASN A 106 -13.45 3.61 -8.11
N PRO A 107 -14.79 3.61 -8.32
CA PRO A 107 -15.70 2.65 -7.69
C PRO A 107 -15.38 1.18 -8.00
N GLU A 108 -14.83 0.90 -9.18
CA GLU A 108 -14.52 -0.44 -9.66
C GLU A 108 -13.12 -0.94 -9.28
N ALA A 109 -12.29 -0.08 -8.68
CA ALA A 109 -10.92 -0.46 -8.34
C ALA A 109 -10.89 -1.63 -7.35
N VAL A 110 -9.95 -2.54 -7.57
CA VAL A 110 -9.63 -3.56 -6.58
C VAL A 110 -8.88 -2.92 -5.41
N ILE A 111 -9.31 -3.21 -4.20
CA ILE A 111 -8.61 -2.80 -2.98
C ILE A 111 -8.02 -4.04 -2.33
N LEU A 112 -6.73 -3.99 -2.02
CA LEU A 112 -6.00 -5.05 -1.34
C LEU A 112 -5.29 -4.47 -0.11
N PHE A 113 -5.57 -4.98 1.07
CA PHE A 113 -4.78 -4.71 2.25
C PHE A 113 -3.71 -5.78 2.45
N THR A 114 -2.47 -5.37 2.71
CA THR A 114 -1.47 -6.30 3.24
C THR A 114 -1.30 -6.03 4.72
N PHE A 115 -1.45 -7.06 5.54
CA PHE A 115 -1.35 -6.89 6.98
C PHE A 115 0.08 -6.56 7.39
N PRO A 116 0.28 -5.76 8.46
CA PRO A 116 1.61 -5.40 8.91
C PRO A 116 2.38 -6.65 9.35
N PRO A 117 3.64 -6.80 8.92
CA PRO A 117 4.44 -7.95 9.30
C PRO A 117 4.84 -7.91 10.79
N ALA A 118 5.33 -9.06 11.28
CA ALA A 118 5.88 -9.14 12.61
C ALA A 118 7.04 -8.15 12.82
N SER A 119 6.99 -7.40 13.90
CA SER A 119 8.00 -6.41 14.29
C SER A 119 8.08 -6.29 15.81
N TYR A 120 9.05 -5.50 16.29
CA TYR A 120 9.23 -5.23 17.72
C TYR A 120 8.58 -3.92 18.15
N TYR A 121 8.15 -3.88 19.39
CA TYR A 121 7.78 -2.65 20.08
C TYR A 121 8.97 -2.14 20.88
N GLN A 122 9.39 -0.91 20.61
CA GLN A 122 10.51 -0.23 21.30
C GLN A 122 11.80 -1.08 21.37
N LYS A 123 12.04 -1.98 20.43
CA LYS A 123 13.16 -2.94 20.42
C LYS A 123 13.19 -3.93 21.58
N LYS A 124 12.18 -3.97 22.44
CA LYS A 124 12.17 -4.78 23.66
C LYS A 124 11.53 -6.15 23.47
N ALA A 125 10.38 -6.19 22.83
CA ALA A 125 9.62 -7.42 22.64
C ALA A 125 8.87 -7.41 21.31
N PRO A 126 8.49 -8.58 20.75
CA PRO A 126 7.55 -8.66 19.65
C PRO A 126 6.28 -7.84 19.94
N ASN A 127 5.82 -7.09 18.96
CA ASN A 127 4.76 -6.11 19.14
C ASN A 127 3.38 -6.79 19.20
N ALA A 128 2.84 -6.98 20.40
CA ALA A 128 1.54 -7.62 20.61
C ALA A 128 0.36 -6.82 20.01
N MET A 129 0.52 -5.51 19.77
CA MET A 129 -0.52 -4.70 19.13
C MET A 129 -0.82 -5.17 17.70
N LEU A 130 0.15 -5.80 17.02
CA LEU A 130 -0.04 -6.38 15.69
C LEU A 130 -1.13 -7.44 15.65
N ILE A 131 -1.31 -8.23 16.72
CA ILE A 131 -2.41 -9.21 16.80
C ILE A 131 -3.75 -8.49 16.72
N LYS A 132 -3.93 -7.45 17.53
CA LYS A 132 -5.18 -6.68 17.57
C LYS A 132 -5.48 -6.03 16.22
N LEU A 133 -4.48 -5.39 15.61
CA LEU A 133 -4.66 -4.72 14.33
C LEU A 133 -4.90 -5.70 13.17
N SER A 134 -4.20 -6.83 13.15
CA SER A 134 -4.41 -7.86 12.12
C SER A 134 -5.81 -8.46 12.22
N ASN A 135 -6.29 -8.77 13.43
CA ASN A 135 -7.66 -9.25 13.63
C ASN A 135 -8.69 -8.21 13.17
N CYS A 136 -8.48 -6.95 13.53
CA CYS A 136 -9.34 -5.84 13.12
C CYS A 136 -9.39 -5.66 11.59
N MET A 137 -8.22 -5.71 10.91
CA MET A 137 -8.15 -5.66 9.45
C MET A 137 -8.86 -6.85 8.81
N GLN A 138 -8.67 -8.05 9.34
CA GLN A 138 -9.30 -9.26 8.84
C GLN A 138 -10.82 -9.17 8.93
N GLU A 139 -11.33 -8.79 10.09
CA GLU A 139 -12.78 -8.60 10.31
C GLU A 139 -13.35 -7.53 9.38
N PHE A 140 -12.66 -6.38 9.28
CA PHE A 140 -13.06 -5.30 8.39
C PHE A 140 -13.10 -5.76 6.93
N CYS A 141 -12.07 -6.44 6.44
CA CYS A 141 -11.99 -6.91 5.06
C CYS A 141 -13.09 -7.93 4.75
N ASN A 142 -13.32 -8.90 5.66
CA ASN A 142 -14.37 -9.91 5.50
C ASN A 142 -15.77 -9.28 5.44
N ASN A 143 -16.06 -8.32 6.33
CA ASN A 143 -17.37 -7.66 6.41
C ASN A 143 -17.65 -6.73 5.22
N ASN A 144 -16.60 -6.27 4.52
CA ASN A 144 -16.71 -5.34 3.39
C ASN A 144 -16.35 -5.98 2.04
N ASN A 145 -16.14 -7.28 1.98
CA ASN A 145 -15.74 -8.03 0.78
C ASN A 145 -14.50 -7.42 0.09
N ILE A 146 -13.48 -7.11 0.90
CA ILE A 146 -12.21 -6.51 0.46
C ILE A 146 -11.12 -7.58 0.52
N ALA A 147 -10.30 -7.64 -0.53
CA ALA A 147 -9.17 -8.57 -0.60
C ALA A 147 -8.08 -8.21 0.43
N TYR A 148 -7.46 -9.22 1.02
CA TYR A 148 -6.30 -9.01 1.89
C TYR A 148 -5.26 -10.11 1.75
N TRP A 149 -4.02 -9.76 2.07
CA TRP A 149 -2.91 -10.68 2.23
C TRP A 149 -2.40 -10.61 3.67
N ASP A 150 -2.61 -11.68 4.42
CA ASP A 150 -2.19 -11.75 5.83
C ASP A 150 -0.70 -12.02 5.96
N LEU A 151 0.11 -10.99 5.74
CA LEU A 151 1.55 -11.04 5.90
C LEU A 151 1.96 -11.33 7.34
N PHE A 152 1.15 -10.97 8.34
CA PHE A 152 1.43 -11.28 9.74
C PHE A 152 1.48 -12.78 10.00
N THR A 153 0.50 -13.52 9.50
CA THR A 153 0.48 -14.98 9.58
C THR A 153 1.56 -15.62 8.72
N VAL A 154 1.76 -15.13 7.47
CA VAL A 154 2.83 -15.61 6.58
C VAL A 154 4.21 -15.46 7.21
N THR A 155 4.44 -14.41 7.99
CA THR A 155 5.70 -14.18 8.71
C THR A 155 5.75 -14.84 10.08
N ASN A 156 4.88 -15.82 10.37
CA ASN A 156 4.80 -16.56 11.62
C ASN A 156 4.45 -15.71 12.86
N GLN A 157 3.65 -14.67 12.67
CA GLN A 157 3.11 -13.83 13.74
C GLN A 157 4.22 -13.32 14.70
N LEU A 158 3.96 -13.24 15.99
CA LEU A 158 4.94 -12.74 16.96
C LEU A 158 6.23 -13.59 17.04
N LYS A 159 6.15 -14.91 16.80
CA LYS A 159 7.34 -15.76 16.73
C LYS A 159 8.23 -15.36 15.57
N GLY A 160 7.63 -14.98 14.47
CA GLY A 160 8.34 -14.51 13.29
C GLY A 160 9.22 -13.29 13.54
N ALA A 161 8.85 -12.38 14.42
CA ALA A 161 9.70 -11.24 14.76
C ALA A 161 11.07 -11.70 15.28
N VAL A 162 11.10 -12.73 16.11
CA VAL A 162 12.35 -13.32 16.65
C VAL A 162 13.11 -14.05 15.55
N GLU A 163 12.43 -14.86 14.75
CA GLU A 163 13.03 -15.62 13.65
C GLU A 163 13.65 -14.69 12.60
N TRP A 164 12.93 -13.65 12.20
CA TRP A 164 13.41 -12.69 11.20
C TRP A 164 14.59 -11.87 11.73
N LYS A 165 14.58 -11.49 13.01
CA LYS A 165 15.74 -10.90 13.67
C LYS A 165 16.97 -11.80 13.60
N ASN A 166 16.83 -13.06 14.01
CA ASN A 166 17.93 -14.04 14.05
C ASN A 166 18.49 -14.33 12.64
N LYS A 167 17.66 -14.23 11.59
CA LYS A 167 18.05 -14.39 10.19
C LYS A 167 18.57 -13.10 9.54
N SER A 168 18.75 -12.02 10.31
CA SER A 168 19.14 -10.69 9.82
C SER A 168 18.21 -10.13 8.73
N LEU A 169 16.93 -10.48 8.80
CA LEU A 169 15.89 -9.98 7.90
C LEU A 169 15.27 -8.67 8.41
N LEU A 170 15.49 -8.31 9.68
CA LEU A 170 15.14 -7.00 10.24
C LEU A 170 16.35 -6.07 10.27
N ARG A 171 16.09 -4.76 10.20
CA ARG A 171 17.09 -3.72 10.48
C ARG A 171 17.35 -3.61 11.98
N PRO A 172 18.41 -2.88 12.41
CA PRO A 172 18.72 -2.71 13.83
C PRO A 172 17.61 -2.02 14.66
N ASP A 173 16.67 -1.34 14.01
CA ASP A 173 15.47 -0.79 14.67
C ASP A 173 14.44 -1.85 15.05
N LEU A 174 14.53 -3.06 14.49
CA LEU A 174 13.65 -4.22 14.69
C LEU A 174 12.17 -3.95 14.29
N VAL A 175 11.96 -2.92 13.48
CA VAL A 175 10.65 -2.55 12.92
C VAL A 175 10.67 -2.71 11.41
N HIS A 176 11.68 -2.13 10.75
CA HIS A 176 11.82 -2.22 9.31
C HIS A 176 12.57 -3.47 8.89
N PHE A 177 12.24 -3.96 7.72
CA PHE A 177 12.99 -5.05 7.10
C PHE A 177 14.35 -4.60 6.59
N SER A 178 15.32 -5.49 6.61
CA SER A 178 16.57 -5.34 5.86
C SER A 178 16.29 -5.47 4.35
N LYS A 179 17.29 -5.14 3.50
CA LYS A 179 17.15 -5.37 2.05
C LYS A 179 16.73 -6.81 1.73
N LYS A 180 17.34 -7.80 2.39
CA LYS A 180 16.97 -9.22 2.26
C LYS A 180 15.56 -9.50 2.73
N GLY A 181 15.13 -8.88 3.82
CA GLY A 181 13.77 -9.01 4.34
C GLY A 181 12.73 -8.48 3.37
N TYR A 182 12.93 -7.30 2.79
CA TYR A 182 12.03 -6.76 1.76
C TYR A 182 12.04 -7.59 0.47
N GLN A 183 13.18 -8.13 0.06
CA GLN A 183 13.23 -9.06 -1.08
C GLN A 183 12.41 -10.32 -0.83
N LEU A 184 12.52 -10.90 0.37
CA LEU A 184 11.74 -12.07 0.75
C LEU A 184 10.23 -11.75 0.81
N GLN A 185 9.85 -10.62 1.40
CA GLN A 185 8.45 -10.17 1.40
C GLN A 185 7.90 -10.04 -0.02
N GLY A 186 8.67 -9.43 -0.93
CA GLY A 186 8.28 -9.29 -2.33
C GLY A 186 8.08 -10.64 -3.02
N LEU A 187 8.98 -11.60 -2.81
CA LEU A 187 8.84 -12.95 -3.36
C LEU A 187 7.59 -13.68 -2.83
N LEU A 188 7.34 -13.60 -1.52
CA LEU A 188 6.16 -14.20 -0.89
C LEU A 188 4.86 -13.58 -1.43
N PHE A 189 4.85 -12.26 -1.66
CA PHE A 189 3.71 -11.57 -2.25
C PHE A 189 3.46 -12.01 -3.70
N VAL A 190 4.51 -12.05 -4.52
CA VAL A 190 4.42 -12.49 -5.92
C VAL A 190 3.92 -13.92 -6.01
N GLU A 191 4.40 -14.81 -5.14
CA GLU A 191 3.94 -16.21 -5.10
C GLU A 191 2.44 -16.30 -4.75
N ALA A 192 2.00 -15.58 -3.71
CA ALA A 192 0.58 -15.53 -3.34
C ALA A 192 -0.29 -14.96 -4.46
N PHE A 193 0.15 -13.89 -5.11
CA PHE A 193 -0.56 -13.27 -6.23
C PHE A 193 -0.62 -14.20 -7.45
N ALA A 194 0.48 -14.88 -7.77
CA ALA A 194 0.51 -15.83 -8.87
C ALA A 194 -0.43 -17.03 -8.65
N GLN A 195 -0.53 -17.53 -7.41
CA GLN A 195 -1.48 -18.59 -7.07
C GLN A 195 -2.93 -18.11 -7.23
N LEU A 196 -3.26 -16.90 -6.76
CA LEU A 196 -4.58 -16.30 -6.94
C LEU A 196 -4.93 -16.15 -8.44
N TRP A 197 -4.01 -15.61 -9.23
CA TRP A 197 -4.16 -15.43 -10.66
C TRP A 197 -4.39 -16.75 -11.40
N ASN A 198 -3.57 -17.76 -11.10
CA ASN A 198 -3.72 -19.09 -11.72
C ASN A 198 -5.05 -19.76 -11.38
N ASN A 199 -5.55 -19.57 -10.15
CA ASN A 199 -6.86 -20.07 -9.75
C ASN A 199 -7.99 -19.35 -10.48
N TYR A 200 -7.89 -18.03 -10.61
CA TYR A 200 -8.86 -17.22 -11.35
C TYR A 200 -8.96 -17.67 -12.83
N ILE A 201 -7.82 -17.82 -13.51
CA ILE A 201 -7.81 -18.29 -14.91
C ILE A 201 -8.45 -19.67 -15.06
N LYS A 202 -8.16 -20.61 -14.14
CA LYS A 202 -8.76 -21.95 -14.15
C LYS A 202 -10.27 -21.93 -13.97
N THR A 203 -10.81 -20.97 -13.22
CA THR A 203 -12.26 -20.84 -13.01
C THR A 203 -12.96 -20.07 -14.13
N ALA A 204 -12.29 -19.07 -14.71
CA ALA A 204 -12.83 -18.25 -15.80
C ALA A 204 -12.88 -19.01 -17.15
N ASN A 205 -12.12 -20.10 -17.30
CA ASN A 205 -12.09 -20.95 -18.51
C ASN A 205 -12.98 -22.21 -18.39
N LYS A 206 -13.80 -22.31 -17.36
CA LYS A 206 -14.84 -23.33 -17.18
C LYS A 206 -16.21 -22.75 -17.51
#